data_438d86225258f273b8659ec5dd618d5f
#
_entry.id   438d86225258f273b8659ec5dd618d5f
#
_cell.length_a   1.000
_cell.length_b   1.000
_cell.length_c   1.000
_cell.angle_alpha   90.00
_cell.angle_beta   90.00
_cell.angle_gamma   90.00
#
_symmetry.space_group_name_H-M   'P 1'
#
loop_
_entity.id
_entity.type
_entity.pdbx_description
1 polymer ?
#
loop_
_entity_poly.entity_id
_entity_poly.type
_entity_poly.pdbx_seq_one_letter_code
_entity_poly.pdbx_strand_id
1 'polypeptide(L)'
;MYAAQTYSNLPASDGRRIQIGWGRISHDGMPFNGMMLLPNELTLRTTSKGVRLFSVPVREAEQLFRPVGNWTSLTSDAANGRLQSFSDKDCLRIRTTIKLSHATSAGLNLYGQPLVDYDMNSNLINGVFYSPDDRTSMELTADIYIDRTSIEVFIDGGAYSYSMKRSPREGNREGLHFWGNNIEVKNLEVFSVKSIW
;
A
#
# COMPACT_ATOMS: atom_id res chain seq x y z
N MET A 1 -0.29 8.79 -10.69
CA MET A 1 1.02 8.82 -11.38
C MET A 1 0.89 9.57 -12.68
N TYR A 2 1.87 10.40 -13.04
CA TYR A 2 1.91 11.19 -14.28
C TYR A 2 3.32 11.13 -14.88
N ALA A 3 3.44 11.38 -16.20
CA ALA A 3 4.70 11.40 -16.94
C ALA A 3 5.62 10.20 -16.62
N ALA A 4 5.04 9.01 -16.56
CA ALA A 4 5.79 7.79 -16.26
C ALA A 4 6.70 7.42 -17.42
N GLN A 5 7.94 7.02 -17.10
CA GLN A 5 8.90 6.52 -18.06
C GLN A 5 9.56 5.23 -17.57
N THR A 6 10.00 4.40 -18.50
CA THR A 6 10.79 3.20 -18.19
C THR A 6 12.28 3.47 -18.39
N TYR A 7 13.10 2.85 -17.55
CA TYR A 7 14.55 2.91 -17.72
C TYR A 7 14.96 2.19 -19.01
N SER A 8 15.82 2.83 -19.82
CA SER A 8 16.21 2.34 -21.14
C SER A 8 17.49 1.51 -21.14
N ASN A 9 18.46 1.82 -20.31
CA ASN A 9 19.80 1.25 -20.38
C ASN A 9 20.09 0.25 -19.26
N LEU A 10 19.10 -0.58 -18.90
CA LEU A 10 19.35 -1.69 -17.98
C LEU A 10 20.22 -2.75 -18.67
N PRO A 11 21.18 -3.36 -17.95
CA PRO A 11 21.96 -4.47 -18.51
C PRO A 11 21.04 -5.59 -19.00
N ALA A 12 21.36 -6.20 -20.13
CA ALA A 12 20.59 -7.31 -20.68
C ALA A 12 20.42 -8.48 -19.69
N SER A 13 21.39 -8.66 -18.80
CA SER A 13 21.34 -9.67 -17.73
C SER A 13 20.31 -9.36 -16.63
N ASP A 14 19.86 -8.11 -16.49
CA ASP A 14 18.82 -7.74 -15.51
C ASP A 14 17.43 -8.19 -15.97
N GLY A 15 17.10 -7.96 -17.22
CA GLY A 15 15.85 -8.41 -17.85
C GLY A 15 14.56 -7.74 -17.33
N ARG A 16 14.63 -6.90 -16.31
CA ARG A 16 13.47 -6.24 -15.72
C ARG A 16 12.99 -5.05 -16.57
N ARG A 17 11.73 -4.76 -16.48
CA ARG A 17 11.16 -3.50 -16.94
C ARG A 17 10.85 -2.62 -15.72
N ILE A 18 11.68 -1.61 -15.49
CA ILE A 18 11.53 -0.70 -14.37
C ILE A 18 10.91 0.61 -14.86
N GLN A 19 9.88 1.06 -14.18
CA GLN A 19 9.19 2.32 -14.44
C GLN A 19 9.34 3.26 -13.25
N ILE A 20 9.49 4.55 -13.52
CA ILE A 20 9.39 5.61 -12.54
C ILE A 20 8.37 6.64 -13.02
N GLY A 21 7.59 7.18 -12.11
CA GLY A 21 6.56 8.17 -12.42
C GLY A 21 6.61 9.38 -11.52
N TRP A 22 6.04 10.48 -11.98
CA TRP A 22 5.86 11.67 -11.18
C TRP A 22 4.52 11.61 -10.41
N GLY A 23 4.60 11.75 -9.10
CA GLY A 23 3.46 11.96 -8.21
C GLY A 23 3.07 13.43 -8.20
N ARG A 24 1.91 13.76 -8.78
CA ARG A 24 1.32 15.10 -8.71
C ARG A 24 0.69 15.32 -7.35
N ILE A 25 1.54 15.30 -6.32
CA ILE A 25 1.15 15.42 -4.92
C ILE A 25 1.59 16.80 -4.46
N SER A 26 0.67 17.59 -3.93
CA SER A 26 1.00 18.88 -3.32
C SER A 26 1.64 18.68 -1.94
N HIS A 27 2.68 19.44 -1.65
CA HIS A 27 3.44 19.35 -0.41
C HIS A 27 3.37 20.67 0.33
N ASP A 28 2.26 20.92 1.02
CA ASP A 28 2.04 22.18 1.73
C ASP A 28 3.11 22.39 2.81
N GLY A 29 3.71 23.57 2.84
CA GLY A 29 4.79 23.92 3.77
C GLY A 29 6.17 23.37 3.41
N MET A 30 6.32 22.63 2.30
CA MET A 30 7.62 22.15 1.82
C MET A 30 8.20 23.09 0.75
N PRO A 31 9.53 23.16 0.60
CA PRO A 31 10.17 23.99 -0.44
C PRO A 31 10.06 23.40 -1.86
N PHE A 32 9.32 22.33 -2.05
CA PHE A 32 9.10 21.66 -3.33
C PHE A 32 7.65 21.29 -3.51
N ASN A 33 7.25 21.00 -4.74
CA ASN A 33 5.93 20.49 -5.11
C ASN A 33 6.07 19.36 -6.13
N GLY A 34 5.29 18.28 -5.92
CA GLY A 34 5.46 17.06 -6.67
C GLY A 34 6.67 16.23 -6.21
N MET A 35 6.69 14.96 -6.54
CA MET A 35 7.74 14.02 -6.15
C MET A 35 7.91 12.92 -7.19
N MET A 36 9.06 12.27 -7.19
CA MET A 36 9.20 10.98 -7.89
C MET A 36 8.62 9.90 -6.99
N LEU A 37 7.76 9.05 -7.57
CA LEU A 37 7.23 7.86 -6.90
C LEU A 37 8.31 6.78 -6.81
N LEU A 38 8.09 5.75 -6.01
CA LEU A 38 8.97 4.59 -5.98
C LEU A 38 9.15 4.01 -7.39
N PRO A 39 10.37 3.69 -7.79
CA PRO A 39 10.58 2.91 -9.01
C PRO A 39 9.89 1.55 -8.89
N ASN A 40 9.16 1.16 -9.92
CA ASN A 40 8.38 -0.07 -9.93
C ASN A 40 8.86 -1.03 -11.01
N GLU A 41 8.98 -2.29 -10.67
CA GLU A 41 9.13 -3.37 -11.61
C GLU A 41 7.77 -3.74 -12.21
N LEU A 42 7.69 -3.78 -13.54
CA LEU A 42 6.51 -4.13 -14.30
C LEU A 42 6.61 -5.58 -14.79
N THR A 43 5.60 -6.39 -14.48
CA THR A 43 5.52 -7.78 -14.95
C THR A 43 4.16 -8.07 -15.56
N LEU A 44 4.14 -8.87 -16.63
CA LEU A 44 2.91 -9.44 -17.17
C LEU A 44 2.67 -10.78 -16.52
N ARG A 45 1.46 -10.99 -16.00
CA ARG A 45 1.06 -12.25 -15.39
C ARG A 45 -0.25 -12.74 -16.00
N THR A 46 -0.35 -14.05 -16.23
CA THR A 46 -1.61 -14.68 -16.62
C THR A 46 -2.48 -14.84 -15.39
N THR A 47 -3.70 -14.33 -15.47
CA THR A 47 -4.71 -14.39 -14.42
C THR A 47 -5.95 -15.07 -14.94
N SER A 48 -6.94 -15.36 -14.08
CA SER A 48 -8.25 -15.90 -14.50
C SER A 48 -8.99 -14.95 -15.47
N LYS A 49 -8.60 -13.67 -15.49
CA LYS A 49 -9.18 -12.61 -16.35
C LYS A 49 -8.28 -12.26 -17.55
N GLY A 50 -7.36 -13.15 -17.93
CA GLY A 50 -6.39 -12.94 -18.99
C GLY A 50 -5.08 -12.30 -18.49
N VAL A 51 -4.24 -11.88 -19.42
CA VAL A 51 -2.95 -11.25 -19.09
C VAL A 51 -3.18 -9.87 -18.50
N ARG A 52 -2.53 -9.59 -17.37
CA ARG A 52 -2.59 -8.31 -16.66
C ARG A 52 -1.19 -7.80 -16.34
N LEU A 53 -1.06 -6.49 -16.28
CA LEU A 53 0.16 -5.82 -15.84
C LEU A 53 0.14 -5.70 -14.32
N PHE A 54 1.23 -6.13 -13.70
CA PHE A 54 1.50 -5.95 -12.27
C PHE A 54 2.63 -4.95 -12.10
N SER A 55 2.54 -4.13 -11.06
CA SER A 55 3.50 -3.08 -10.75
C SER A 55 3.85 -3.15 -9.27
N VAL A 56 5.08 -3.48 -8.94
CA VAL A 56 5.57 -3.56 -7.56
C VAL A 56 6.84 -2.74 -7.39
N PRO A 57 7.12 -2.17 -6.21
CA PRO A 57 8.38 -1.50 -5.97
C PRO A 57 9.57 -2.39 -6.28
N VAL A 58 10.62 -1.81 -6.83
CA VAL A 58 11.85 -2.55 -7.13
C VAL A 58 12.44 -3.19 -5.88
N ARG A 59 13.04 -4.37 -6.02
CA ARG A 59 13.64 -5.12 -4.92
C ARG A 59 14.71 -4.33 -4.14
N GLU A 60 15.37 -3.38 -4.77
CA GLU A 60 16.36 -2.50 -4.15
C GLU A 60 15.76 -1.64 -3.03
N ALA A 61 14.45 -1.32 -3.11
CA ALA A 61 13.75 -0.59 -2.08
C ALA A 61 13.69 -1.35 -0.74
N GLU A 62 13.79 -2.70 -0.76
CA GLU A 62 13.78 -3.51 0.48
C GLU A 62 14.91 -3.13 1.44
N GLN A 63 16.02 -2.60 0.92
CA GLN A 63 17.17 -2.17 1.74
C GLN A 63 16.85 -0.98 2.66
N LEU A 64 15.79 -0.24 2.37
CA LEU A 64 15.33 0.90 3.17
C LEU A 64 14.57 0.48 4.42
N PHE A 65 14.13 -0.78 4.50
CA PHE A 65 13.18 -1.22 5.51
C PHE A 65 13.81 -2.16 6.53
N ARG A 66 13.41 -1.96 7.81
CA ARG A 66 13.76 -2.86 8.91
C ARG A 66 12.48 -3.35 9.56
N PRO A 67 12.27 -4.68 9.70
CA PRO A 67 11.10 -5.20 10.39
C PRO A 67 11.11 -4.76 11.86
N VAL A 68 9.98 -4.23 12.33
CA VAL A 68 9.77 -3.80 13.71
C VAL A 68 8.54 -4.46 14.34
N GLY A 69 7.76 -5.17 13.56
CA GLY A 69 6.63 -5.97 14.02
C GLY A 69 6.20 -6.99 12.98
N ASN A 70 5.79 -8.18 13.44
CA ASN A 70 5.24 -9.24 12.61
C ASN A 70 4.24 -10.05 13.45
N TRP A 71 3.00 -10.12 13.01
CA TRP A 71 1.92 -10.82 13.68
C TRP A 71 1.02 -11.51 12.67
N THR A 72 0.39 -12.58 13.08
CA THR A 72 -0.52 -13.38 12.27
C THR A 72 -1.82 -13.66 12.99
N SER A 73 -2.90 -13.85 12.24
CA SER A 73 -4.22 -14.27 12.73
C SER A 73 -4.74 -13.40 13.88
N LEU A 74 -4.81 -12.10 13.62
CA LEU A 74 -5.32 -11.12 14.58
C LEU A 74 -6.79 -10.77 14.26
N THR A 75 -7.57 -10.51 15.31
CA THR A 75 -8.81 -9.73 15.16
C THR A 75 -8.46 -8.28 14.80
N SER A 76 -9.43 -7.52 14.27
CA SER A 76 -9.25 -6.09 14.00
C SER A 76 -8.79 -5.31 15.25
N ASP A 77 -9.38 -5.57 16.40
CA ASP A 77 -9.03 -4.90 17.66
C ASP A 77 -7.60 -5.21 18.10
N ALA A 78 -7.19 -6.48 18.01
CA ALA A 78 -5.83 -6.88 18.33
C ALA A 78 -4.81 -6.25 17.37
N ALA A 79 -5.12 -6.19 16.08
CA ALA A 79 -4.30 -5.52 15.08
C ALA A 79 -4.18 -4.01 15.34
N ASN A 80 -5.30 -3.35 15.68
CA ASN A 80 -5.33 -1.93 16.04
C ASN A 80 -4.49 -1.63 17.27
N GLY A 81 -4.56 -2.49 18.30
CA GLY A 81 -3.69 -2.39 19.47
C GLY A 81 -2.20 -2.48 19.12
N ARG A 82 -1.83 -3.32 18.13
CA ARG A 82 -0.43 -3.40 17.64
C ARG A 82 -0.02 -2.16 16.86
N LEU A 83 -0.91 -1.58 16.06
CA LEU A 83 -0.61 -0.41 15.23
C LEU A 83 -0.52 0.89 16.03
N GLN A 84 -1.11 0.95 17.21
CA GLN A 84 -1.17 2.18 18.01
C GLN A 84 0.22 2.80 18.27
N SER A 85 1.24 1.97 18.54
CA SER A 85 2.61 2.44 18.79
C SER A 85 3.34 2.98 17.55
N PHE A 86 2.77 2.81 16.36
CA PHE A 86 3.34 3.24 15.09
C PHE A 86 2.60 4.42 14.47
N SER A 87 1.45 4.82 15.03
CA SER A 87 0.56 5.81 14.44
C SER A 87 1.19 7.19 14.26
N ASP A 88 2.09 7.57 15.15
CA ASP A 88 2.80 8.88 15.12
C ASP A 88 4.12 8.86 14.35
N LYS A 89 4.47 7.74 13.73
CA LYS A 89 5.68 7.66 12.91
C LYS A 89 5.49 8.38 11.58
N ASP A 90 6.52 9.12 11.18
CA ASP A 90 6.51 9.87 9.93
C ASP A 90 6.64 8.95 8.71
N CYS A 91 7.46 7.91 8.82
CA CYS A 91 7.76 7.01 7.73
C CYS A 91 7.62 5.56 8.19
N LEU A 92 6.79 4.80 7.48
CA LEU A 92 6.52 3.38 7.75
C LEU A 92 6.28 2.64 6.45
N ARG A 93 6.49 1.32 6.49
CA ARG A 93 5.89 0.39 5.54
C ARG A 93 5.03 -0.60 6.29
N ILE A 94 3.87 -0.91 5.75
CA ILE A 94 2.94 -1.90 6.29
C ILE A 94 2.62 -2.89 5.20
N ARG A 95 2.86 -4.18 5.47
CA ARG A 95 2.33 -5.29 4.68
C ARG A 95 1.24 -5.98 5.46
N THR A 96 0.12 -6.21 4.84
CA THR A 96 -1.01 -6.85 5.51
C THR A 96 -1.82 -7.71 4.55
N THR A 97 -2.46 -8.73 5.11
CA THR A 97 -3.48 -9.53 4.44
C THR A 97 -4.74 -9.47 5.29
N ILE A 98 -5.82 -8.94 4.72
CA ILE A 98 -7.13 -8.86 5.35
C ILE A 98 -8.02 -9.94 4.74
N LYS A 99 -8.62 -10.77 5.58
CA LYS A 99 -9.64 -11.74 5.19
C LYS A 99 -11.02 -11.23 5.56
N LEU A 100 -11.91 -11.23 4.58
CA LEU A 100 -13.27 -10.71 4.68
C LEU A 100 -14.32 -11.81 4.89
N SER A 101 -14.09 -12.79 5.72
CA SER A 101 -14.89 -14.03 5.84
C SER A 101 -16.41 -13.82 5.83
N HIS A 102 -16.91 -12.75 6.42
CA HIS A 102 -18.33 -12.37 6.48
C HIS A 102 -18.55 -10.87 6.31
N ALA A 103 -17.48 -10.12 6.03
CA ALA A 103 -17.55 -8.69 5.81
C ALA A 103 -17.85 -8.40 4.34
N THR A 104 -18.60 -7.35 4.08
CA THR A 104 -18.80 -6.82 2.72
C THR A 104 -17.83 -5.70 2.40
N SER A 105 -17.22 -5.12 3.43
CA SER A 105 -16.23 -4.05 3.29
C SER A 105 -15.24 -4.07 4.44
N ALA A 106 -14.02 -3.65 4.14
CA ALA A 106 -12.94 -3.55 5.11
C ALA A 106 -11.84 -2.60 4.60
N GLY A 107 -11.01 -2.15 5.52
CA GLY A 107 -9.88 -1.32 5.11
C GLY A 107 -8.93 -0.97 6.25
N LEU A 108 -8.01 -0.07 5.91
CA LEU A 108 -7.05 0.52 6.82
C LEU A 108 -7.04 2.04 6.62
N ASN A 109 -7.19 2.77 7.70
CA ASN A 109 -7.16 4.22 7.73
C ASN A 109 -5.90 4.74 8.46
N LEU A 110 -5.54 5.98 8.15
CA LEU A 110 -4.56 6.77 8.92
C LEU A 110 -5.17 8.14 9.21
N TYR A 111 -5.41 8.47 10.46
CA TYR A 111 -6.05 9.72 10.89
C TYR A 111 -7.36 10.03 10.15
N GLY A 112 -8.17 8.98 9.91
CA GLY A 112 -9.42 9.08 9.18
C GLY A 112 -9.26 9.16 7.65
N GLN A 113 -8.04 9.21 7.12
CA GLN A 113 -7.78 9.08 5.69
C GLN A 113 -7.77 7.59 5.31
N PRO A 114 -8.62 7.14 4.37
CA PRO A 114 -8.56 5.78 3.90
C PRO A 114 -7.25 5.53 3.12
N LEU A 115 -6.44 4.60 3.63
CA LEU A 115 -5.31 4.04 2.91
C LEU A 115 -5.79 2.94 1.96
N VAL A 116 -6.64 2.07 2.48
CA VAL A 116 -7.38 1.05 1.74
C VAL A 116 -8.82 1.10 2.23
N ASP A 117 -9.75 1.25 1.31
CA ASP A 117 -11.19 1.18 1.52
C ASP A 117 -11.76 0.26 0.45
N TYR A 118 -11.97 -1.00 0.80
CA TYR A 118 -12.45 -2.02 -0.12
C TYR A 118 -13.90 -2.38 0.17
N ASP A 119 -14.77 -2.14 -0.81
CA ASP A 119 -16.15 -2.63 -0.86
C ASP A 119 -16.25 -3.80 -1.84
N MET A 120 -16.49 -4.98 -1.30
CA MET A 120 -16.58 -6.21 -2.06
C MET A 120 -17.88 -6.32 -2.87
N ASN A 121 -18.96 -5.68 -2.44
CA ASN A 121 -20.25 -5.73 -3.15
C ASN A 121 -20.19 -4.94 -4.45
N SER A 122 -19.62 -3.74 -4.40
CA SER A 122 -19.46 -2.86 -5.57
C SER A 122 -18.15 -3.12 -6.32
N ASN A 123 -17.22 -3.89 -5.75
CA ASN A 123 -15.86 -4.09 -6.26
C ASN A 123 -15.09 -2.77 -6.40
N LEU A 124 -15.11 -1.96 -5.38
CA LEU A 124 -14.40 -0.70 -5.35
C LEU A 124 -13.27 -0.73 -4.33
N ILE A 125 -12.10 -0.22 -4.72
CA ILE A 125 -11.04 0.20 -3.79
C ILE A 125 -10.89 1.70 -3.91
N ASN A 126 -11.09 2.42 -2.80
CA ASN A 126 -11.06 3.87 -2.75
C ASN A 126 -11.89 4.52 -3.88
N GLY A 127 -13.08 3.97 -4.15
CA GLY A 127 -14.00 4.44 -5.19
C GLY A 127 -13.63 4.05 -6.62
N VAL A 128 -12.56 3.28 -6.85
CA VAL A 128 -12.14 2.82 -8.16
C VAL A 128 -12.45 1.32 -8.31
N PHE A 129 -12.99 0.95 -9.48
CA PHE A 129 -13.33 -0.45 -9.76
C PHE A 129 -12.09 -1.34 -9.68
N TYR A 130 -12.14 -2.32 -8.81
CA TYR A 130 -11.13 -3.35 -8.63
C TYR A 130 -11.79 -4.69 -8.33
N SER A 131 -11.45 -5.69 -9.11
CA SER A 131 -11.93 -7.06 -8.90
C SER A 131 -10.71 -7.98 -8.77
N PRO A 132 -10.47 -8.56 -7.58
CA PRO A 132 -9.37 -9.50 -7.38
C PRO A 132 -9.47 -10.69 -8.33
N ASP A 133 -8.33 -11.32 -8.62
CA ASP A 133 -8.27 -12.49 -9.48
C ASP A 133 -8.94 -13.70 -8.80
N ASP A 134 -8.58 -13.95 -7.55
CA ASP A 134 -9.18 -14.99 -6.72
C ASP A 134 -10.14 -14.41 -5.69
N ARG A 135 -11.43 -14.60 -5.92
CA ARG A 135 -12.49 -14.24 -4.98
C ARG A 135 -12.84 -15.32 -3.98
N THR A 136 -12.35 -16.53 -4.19
CA THR A 136 -12.69 -17.66 -3.32
C THR A 136 -11.98 -17.55 -1.98
N SER A 137 -10.78 -16.99 -1.95
CA SER A 137 -10.02 -16.74 -0.72
C SER A 137 -10.62 -15.63 0.13
N MET A 138 -11.37 -14.70 -0.48
CA MET A 138 -11.88 -13.49 0.17
C MET A 138 -10.79 -12.70 0.90
N GLU A 139 -9.57 -12.73 0.38
CA GLU A 139 -8.40 -12.07 0.95
C GLU A 139 -7.99 -10.89 0.08
N LEU A 140 -7.56 -9.82 0.74
CA LEU A 140 -6.96 -8.66 0.13
C LEU A 140 -5.59 -8.45 0.73
N THR A 141 -4.55 -8.43 -0.10
CA THR A 141 -3.21 -8.09 0.35
C THR A 141 -2.90 -6.63 0.02
N ALA A 142 -2.23 -5.93 0.93
CA ALA A 142 -1.78 -4.57 0.73
C ALA A 142 -0.34 -4.40 1.20
N ASP A 143 0.47 -3.72 0.38
CA ASP A 143 1.81 -3.24 0.71
C ASP A 143 1.77 -1.71 0.63
N ILE A 144 1.94 -1.04 1.76
CA ILE A 144 1.66 0.37 1.95
C ILE A 144 2.93 1.08 2.42
N TYR A 145 3.34 2.08 1.66
CA TYR A 145 4.50 2.91 1.93
C TYR A 145 4.01 4.29 2.36
N ILE A 146 4.24 4.62 3.63
CA ILE A 146 3.85 5.90 4.23
C ILE A 146 5.11 6.74 4.38
N ASP A 147 5.10 7.92 3.80
CA ASP A 147 6.13 8.93 3.95
C ASP A 147 5.52 10.20 4.58
N ARG A 148 6.33 11.21 4.84
CA ARG A 148 5.91 12.47 5.49
C ARG A 148 4.75 13.16 4.79
N THR A 149 4.73 13.11 3.46
CA THR A 149 3.76 13.87 2.65
C THR A 149 2.99 13.03 1.66
N SER A 150 3.36 11.75 1.49
CA SER A 150 2.80 10.87 0.49
C SER A 150 2.57 9.46 1.01
N ILE A 151 1.70 8.75 0.32
CA ILE A 151 1.41 7.33 0.57
C ILE A 151 1.34 6.64 -0.78
N GLU A 152 2.02 5.49 -0.91
CA GLU A 152 1.92 4.61 -2.07
C GLU A 152 1.39 3.26 -1.62
N VAL A 153 0.42 2.73 -2.35
CA VAL A 153 -0.28 1.48 -2.01
C VAL A 153 -0.25 0.52 -3.19
N PHE A 154 0.08 -0.73 -2.91
CA PHE A 154 0.14 -1.82 -3.87
C PHE A 154 -0.75 -2.96 -3.37
N ILE A 155 -1.80 -3.26 -4.12
CA ILE A 155 -2.81 -4.26 -3.80
C ILE A 155 -2.54 -5.53 -4.58
N ASP A 156 -2.71 -6.69 -3.92
CA ASP A 156 -2.61 -8.04 -4.47
C ASP A 156 -1.36 -8.24 -5.32
N GLY A 157 -0.21 -7.93 -4.70
CA GLY A 157 1.08 -8.07 -5.34
C GLY A 157 1.28 -7.16 -6.54
N GLY A 158 0.63 -5.98 -6.53
CA GLY A 158 0.75 -4.96 -7.56
C GLY A 158 -0.26 -5.08 -8.70
N ALA A 159 -1.29 -5.90 -8.57
CA ALA A 159 -2.40 -5.97 -9.52
C ALA A 159 -3.13 -4.63 -9.64
N TYR A 160 -3.15 -3.85 -8.57
CA TYR A 160 -3.62 -2.48 -8.53
C TYR A 160 -2.68 -1.65 -7.65
N SER A 161 -2.36 -0.44 -8.08
CA SER A 161 -1.51 0.47 -7.32
C SER A 161 -1.95 1.92 -7.48
N TYR A 162 -1.77 2.70 -6.43
CA TYR A 162 -2.09 4.13 -6.42
C TYR A 162 -1.19 4.89 -5.44
N SER A 163 -1.14 6.19 -5.63
CA SER A 163 -0.45 7.13 -4.74
C SER A 163 -1.37 8.27 -4.34
N MET A 164 -1.23 8.74 -3.13
CA MET A 164 -2.03 9.84 -2.59
C MET A 164 -1.20 10.76 -1.70
N LYS A 165 -1.69 11.99 -1.51
CA LYS A 165 -1.18 12.90 -0.49
C LYS A 165 -1.51 12.31 0.88
N ARG A 166 -0.54 12.34 1.80
CA ARG A 166 -0.79 12.06 3.21
C ARG A 166 -1.50 13.26 3.84
N SER A 167 -2.64 13.00 4.46
CA SER A 167 -3.34 14.03 5.25
C SER A 167 -2.53 14.37 6.50
N PRO A 168 -2.50 15.65 6.90
CA PRO A 168 -1.86 16.05 8.14
C PRO A 168 -2.56 15.41 9.35
N ARG A 169 -1.82 15.23 10.42
CA ARG A 169 -2.38 14.80 11.70
C ARG A 169 -3.18 15.96 12.28
N GLU A 170 -4.50 15.86 12.25
CA GLU A 170 -5.41 16.85 12.79
C GLU A 170 -6.26 16.28 13.94
N GLY A 171 -6.28 16.95 15.08
CA GLY A 171 -7.13 16.63 16.23
C GLY A 171 -6.86 15.25 16.86
N ASN A 172 -7.88 14.70 17.53
CA ASN A 172 -7.82 13.41 18.23
C ASN A 172 -8.30 12.24 17.34
N ARG A 173 -8.00 12.27 16.04
CA ARG A 173 -8.37 11.17 15.14
C ARG A 173 -7.50 9.96 15.43
N GLU A 174 -8.11 8.78 15.34
CA GLU A 174 -7.40 7.51 15.44
C GLU A 174 -6.26 7.43 14.42
N GLY A 175 -5.11 6.95 14.85
CA GLY A 175 -3.95 6.77 13.99
C GLY A 175 -4.18 5.69 12.92
N LEU A 176 -3.23 4.77 12.81
CA LEU A 176 -3.39 3.58 11.96
C LEU A 176 -4.48 2.67 12.54
N HIS A 177 -5.51 2.38 11.74
CA HIS A 177 -6.70 1.70 12.23
C HIS A 177 -7.34 0.84 11.14
N PHE A 178 -7.42 -0.47 11.38
CA PHE A 178 -8.23 -1.41 10.59
C PHE A 178 -9.71 -1.21 10.94
N TRP A 179 -10.55 -1.28 9.93
CA TRP A 179 -12.00 -1.25 10.08
C TRP A 179 -12.65 -2.35 9.23
N GLY A 180 -13.83 -2.75 9.61
CA GLY A 180 -14.63 -3.80 8.99
C GLY A 180 -15.17 -4.78 10.03
N ASN A 181 -16.42 -5.21 9.86
CA ASN A 181 -17.05 -6.17 10.75
C ASN A 181 -16.60 -7.60 10.42
N ASN A 182 -16.16 -8.35 11.44
CA ASN A 182 -15.76 -9.75 11.29
C ASN A 182 -14.65 -9.99 10.28
N ILE A 183 -13.66 -9.10 10.23
CA ILE A 183 -12.43 -9.30 9.47
C ILE A 183 -11.39 -10.03 10.32
N GLU A 184 -10.54 -10.77 9.65
CA GLU A 184 -9.30 -11.32 10.19
C GLU A 184 -8.11 -10.66 9.51
N VAL A 185 -7.19 -10.12 10.29
CA VAL A 185 -5.88 -9.67 9.81
C VAL A 185 -4.94 -10.88 9.85
N LYS A 186 -4.86 -11.60 8.73
CA LYS A 186 -4.09 -12.85 8.63
C LYS A 186 -2.60 -12.63 8.77
N ASN A 187 -2.12 -11.51 8.25
CA ASN A 187 -0.73 -11.09 8.37
C ASN A 187 -0.67 -9.58 8.58
N LEU A 188 0.20 -9.15 9.47
CA LEU A 188 0.53 -7.76 9.71
C LEU A 188 2.02 -7.63 9.97
N GLU A 189 2.73 -7.05 9.02
CA GLU A 189 4.15 -6.71 9.14
C GLU A 189 4.30 -5.20 9.13
N VAL A 190 5.08 -4.69 10.05
CA VAL A 190 5.42 -3.26 10.14
C VAL A 190 6.92 -3.10 10.05
N PHE A 191 7.35 -2.16 9.22
CA PHE A 191 8.75 -1.84 8.98
C PHE A 191 8.99 -0.35 9.26
N SER A 192 10.08 -0.07 9.96
CA SER A 192 10.63 1.28 10.02
C SER A 192 11.43 1.58 8.75
N VAL A 193 11.47 2.84 8.38
CA VAL A 193 12.29 3.31 7.25
C VAL A 193 13.65 3.75 7.74
N LYS A 194 14.70 3.20 7.15
CA LYS A 194 16.08 3.58 7.42
C LYS A 194 16.39 4.90 6.70
N SER A 195 16.94 5.87 7.41
CA SER A 195 17.53 7.04 6.75
C SER A 195 18.71 6.61 5.87
N ILE A 196 18.80 7.20 4.70
CA ILE A 196 19.93 7.04 3.76
C ILE A 196 20.90 8.23 3.83
N TRP A 197 20.61 9.19 4.70
CA TRP A 197 21.43 10.37 4.99
C TRP A 197 22.08 10.29 6.36
#